data_10106097c71dc60472011b8a3d54c183
#
_entry.id   10106097c71dc60472011b8a3d54c183
#
_cell.length_a   1.000
_cell.length_b   1.000
_cell.length_c   1.000
_cell.angle_alpha   90.00
_cell.angle_beta   90.00
_cell.angle_gamma   90.00
#
_symmetry.space_group_name_H-M   'P 1'
#
loop_
_entity.id
_entity.type
_entity.pdbx_description
1 polymer ?
#
loop_
_entity_poly.entity_id
_entity_poly.type
_entity_poly.pdbx_seq_one_letter_code
_entity_poly.pdbx_strand_id
1 'polypeptide(L)' 'MSAELLTGVLAEHPVWDGHNDLPWAMRDLVGYDMERIDVAARGERTHTDLPRLREGGVGAQFWSVFV' A
#
# COMPACT_ATOMS: atom_id res chain seq x y z
N MET A 1 7.28 12.10 -19.04
CA MET A 1 8.34 11.34 -18.33
C MET A 1 8.17 9.87 -18.66
N SER A 2 9.24 9.18 -19.02
CA SER A 2 9.16 7.74 -19.28
C SER A 2 9.00 6.95 -17.97
N ALA A 3 8.44 5.75 -18.07
CA ALA A 3 8.31 4.86 -16.90
C ALA A 3 9.67 4.51 -16.29
N GLU A 4 10.70 4.34 -17.14
CA GLU A 4 12.06 4.04 -16.69
C GLU A 4 12.67 5.20 -15.92
N LEU A 5 12.50 6.42 -16.40
CA LEU A 5 12.97 7.63 -15.72
C LEU A 5 12.26 7.80 -14.38
N LEU A 6 10.94 7.62 -14.35
CA LEU A 6 10.15 7.69 -13.13
C LEU A 6 10.61 6.64 -12.11
N THR A 7 10.81 5.40 -12.54
CA THR A 7 11.30 4.33 -11.67
C THR A 7 12.65 4.68 -11.05
N GLY A 8 13.56 5.26 -11.82
CA GLY A 8 14.87 5.70 -11.34
C GLY A 8 14.77 6.81 -10.30
N VAL A 9 13.90 7.79 -10.53
CA VAL A 9 13.67 8.88 -9.57
C VAL A 9 13.08 8.34 -8.26
N LEU A 10 12.08 7.45 -8.34
CA LEU A 10 11.44 6.87 -7.16
C LEU A 10 12.37 5.93 -6.39
N ALA A 11 13.32 5.28 -7.05
CA ALA A 11 14.32 4.45 -6.37
C ALA A 11 15.24 5.29 -5.47
N GLU A 12 15.61 6.49 -5.93
CA GLU A 12 16.45 7.43 -5.16
C GLU A 12 15.64 8.27 -4.17
N HIS A 13 14.40 8.60 -4.53
CA HIS A 13 13.51 9.45 -3.76
C HIS A 13 12.14 8.78 -3.62
N PRO A 14 12.01 7.73 -2.80
CA PRO A 14 10.75 7.02 -2.64
C PRO A 14 9.67 7.90 -1.99
N VAL A 15 8.43 7.59 -2.31
CA VAL A 15 7.28 8.31 -1.75
C VAL A 15 7.12 7.96 -0.27
N TRP A 16 6.89 8.99 0.55
CA TRP A 16 6.45 8.84 1.94
C TRP A 16 4.99 9.28 2.01
N ASP A 17 4.10 8.31 2.16
CA ASP A 17 2.67 8.56 2.24
C ASP A 17 2.28 8.88 3.69
N GLY A 18 1.62 10.02 3.89
CA GLY A 18 1.23 10.50 5.21
C GLY A 18 -0.05 9.88 5.77
N HIS A 19 -0.82 9.15 4.96
CA HIS A 19 -2.09 8.57 5.41
C HIS A 19 -2.53 7.43 4.51
N ASN A 20 -2.91 6.31 5.11
CA ASN A 20 -3.54 5.20 4.39
C ASN A 20 -4.48 4.44 5.33
N ASP A 21 -5.69 4.16 4.84
CA ASP A 21 -6.75 3.52 5.60
C ASP A 21 -6.82 2.00 5.40
N LEU A 22 -5.75 1.37 4.94
CA LEU A 22 -5.74 -0.10 4.76
C LEU A 22 -6.08 -0.85 6.06
N PRO A 23 -5.56 -0.47 7.25
CA PRO A 23 -5.96 -1.13 8.50
C PRO A 23 -7.46 -1.01 8.77
N TRP A 24 -8.06 0.15 8.50
CA TRP A 24 -9.51 0.33 8.64
C TRP A 24 -10.27 -0.54 7.64
N ALA A 25 -9.82 -0.61 6.40
CA ALA A 25 -10.44 -1.45 5.38
C ALA A 25 -10.38 -2.93 5.75
N MET A 26 -9.26 -3.39 6.34
CA MET A 26 -9.14 -4.76 6.85
C MET A 26 -10.14 -5.04 7.95
N ARG A 27 -10.34 -4.09 8.87
CA ARG A 27 -11.35 -4.22 9.93
C ARG A 27 -12.76 -4.27 9.36
N ASP A 28 -13.09 -3.32 8.46
CA ASP A 28 -14.43 -3.16 7.92
C ASP A 28 -14.84 -4.32 7.01
N LEU A 29 -13.94 -4.77 6.15
CA LEU A 29 -14.23 -5.79 5.14
C LEU A 29 -14.17 -7.21 5.67
N VAL A 30 -13.20 -7.52 6.52
CA VAL A 30 -12.92 -8.91 6.92
C VAL A 30 -12.61 -9.09 8.40
N GLY A 31 -12.78 -8.06 9.23
CA GLY A 31 -12.50 -8.14 10.67
C GLY A 31 -11.06 -8.54 10.99
N TYR A 32 -10.11 -8.06 10.19
CA TYR A 32 -8.67 -8.38 10.30
C TYR A 32 -8.32 -9.84 9.99
N ASP A 33 -9.19 -10.58 9.31
CA ASP A 33 -8.90 -11.97 8.91
C ASP A 33 -7.93 -11.98 7.72
N MET A 34 -6.65 -12.25 7.99
CA MET A 34 -5.60 -12.25 6.99
C MET A 34 -5.69 -13.45 6.02
N GLU A 35 -6.47 -14.47 6.33
CA GLU A 35 -6.74 -15.55 5.39
C GLU A 35 -7.68 -15.10 4.28
N ARG A 36 -8.56 -14.14 4.58
CA ARG A 36 -9.52 -13.59 3.62
C ARG A 36 -8.93 -12.46 2.79
N ILE A 37 -8.07 -11.61 3.38
CA ILE A 37 -7.30 -10.60 2.67
C ILE A 37 -5.88 -10.60 3.21
N ASP A 38 -4.93 -10.97 2.36
CA ASP A 38 -3.51 -10.92 2.68
C ASP A 38 -2.90 -9.67 2.07
N VAL A 39 -2.50 -8.71 2.90
CA VAL A 39 -1.91 -7.44 2.45
C VAL A 39 -0.53 -7.62 1.83
N ALA A 40 0.13 -8.76 2.05
CA ALA A 40 1.40 -9.09 1.41
C ALA A 40 1.23 -9.61 -0.01
N ALA A 41 -0.01 -9.81 -0.46
CA ALA A 41 -0.34 -10.24 -1.82
C ALA A 41 -1.21 -9.17 -2.48
N ARG A 42 -1.16 -9.11 -3.82
CA ARG A 42 -2.02 -8.21 -4.58
C ARG A 42 -3.48 -8.63 -4.41
N GLY A 43 -4.32 -7.70 -3.92
CA GLY A 43 -5.72 -7.97 -3.63
C GLY A 43 -6.68 -7.18 -4.53
N GLU A 44 -7.87 -7.75 -4.75
CA GLU A 44 -8.93 -7.11 -5.54
C GLU A 44 -9.87 -6.27 -4.68
N ARG A 45 -10.00 -6.59 -3.39
CA ARG A 45 -10.94 -5.92 -2.48
C ARG A 45 -10.43 -4.64 -1.87
N THR A 46 -9.13 -4.38 -1.96
CA THR A 46 -8.50 -3.15 -1.47
C THR A 46 -7.77 -2.45 -2.61
N HIS A 47 -7.65 -1.12 -2.52
CA HIS A 47 -6.84 -0.35 -3.47
C HIS A 47 -5.35 -0.46 -3.16
N THR A 48 -5.02 -0.83 -1.93
CA THR A 48 -3.65 -0.88 -1.42
C THR A 48 -3.28 -2.29 -0.99
N ASP A 49 -2.08 -2.71 -1.30
CA ASP A 49 -1.40 -3.88 -0.74
C ASP A 49 0.11 -3.67 -0.87
N LEU A 50 0.91 -4.50 -0.19
CA LEU A 50 2.36 -4.31 -0.18
C LEU A 50 3.00 -4.41 -1.58
N PRO A 51 2.59 -5.34 -2.47
CA PRO A 51 3.12 -5.36 -3.83
C PRO A 51 2.87 -4.06 -4.59
N ARG A 52 1.66 -3.50 -4.51
CA ARG A 52 1.33 -2.25 -5.22
C ARG A 52 2.04 -1.04 -4.62
N LEU A 53 2.22 -0.99 -3.30
CA LEU A 53 3.00 0.07 -2.66
C LEU A 53 4.44 0.04 -3.16
N ARG A 54 5.03 -1.14 -3.27
CA ARG A 54 6.40 -1.31 -3.79
C ARG A 54 6.50 -0.91 -5.26
N GLU A 55 5.57 -1.35 -6.09
CA GLU A 55 5.50 -0.98 -7.51
C GLU A 55 5.35 0.52 -7.70
N GLY A 56 4.59 1.18 -6.84
CA GLY A 56 4.36 2.62 -6.87
C GLY A 56 5.50 3.45 -6.29
N GLY A 57 6.55 2.82 -5.76
CA GLY A 57 7.72 3.53 -5.23
C GLY A 57 7.52 4.11 -3.84
N VAL A 58 6.58 3.58 -3.04
CA VAL A 58 6.37 4.01 -1.66
C VAL A 58 7.46 3.42 -0.78
N GLY A 59 8.24 4.28 -0.10
CA GLY A 59 9.32 3.86 0.79
C GLY A 59 8.94 3.91 2.26
N ALA A 60 7.92 4.69 2.61
CA ALA A 60 7.42 4.78 3.98
C ALA A 60 5.93 5.08 3.97
N GLN A 61 5.20 4.54 4.94
CA GLN A 61 3.75 4.64 5.02
C GLN A 61 3.33 4.93 6.47
N PHE A 62 2.59 6.02 6.65
CA PHE A 62 1.91 6.27 7.92
C PHE A 62 0.52 5.63 7.85
N TRP A 63 0.31 4.60 8.65
CA TRP A 63 -0.95 3.87 8.68
C TRP A 63 -1.95 4.55 9.60
N SER A 64 -3.16 4.75 9.11
CA SER A 64 -4.26 5.19 9.95
C SER A 64 -4.77 3.98 10.76
N VAL A 65 -4.72 4.08 12.07
CA VAL A 65 -5.25 3.05 12.97
C VAL A 65 -6.57 3.49 13.60
N PHE A 66 -7.42 4.08 12.78
CA PHE A 66 -8.77 4.45 13.16
C PHE A 66 -9.60 3.20 13.44
N VAL A 67 -9.88 2.96 14.70
CA VAL A 67 -10.58 1.74 15.17
C VAL A 67 -11.80 2.08 15.98
#